data_a61ca81f9044acfd48631c8823be5b8f
#
_entry.id   a61ca81f9044acfd48631c8823be5b8f
#
_cell.length_a   1.000
_cell.length_b   1.000
_cell.length_c   1.000
_cell.angle_alpha   90.00
_cell.angle_beta   90.00
_cell.angle_gamma   90.00
#
_symmetry.space_group_name_H-M   'P 1'
#
loop_
_entity.id
_entity.type
_entity.pdbx_description
1 polymer ?
#
loop_
_entity_poly.entity_id
_entity_poly.type
_entity_poly.pdbx_seq_one_letter_code
_entity_poly.pdbx_strand_id
1 'polypeptide(L)'
;FFKDHSITYFIKNLIKDLKQTKFETLGISLLKDKEHDDTTEKLKILFDNWVVVGDKTDQEIVDIIQKLNIDILIDLGGLWSASRINIFNTRMCPLQISWLGFNNSTGLKEIDFILADVNTVKEEEKYYGTKIYKFPKIWNSHCGIEHKRNFSEIPFKKNGHFTFGSLNNFMKISDEVLDVWVNILKKIQNSKLIIKSSLYVCEDVIIKRFEKEGLINSIKILKKTLRNDYLSHINVYDKIDLCLDTFPFNGVTTTFEALWKNVPVLTKKGYNFNSRCGESILKNANL
;
A
#
# COMPACT_ATOMS: atom_id res chain seq x y z
N PHE A 1 2.05 -12.95 1.87
CA PHE A 1 2.22 -11.76 1.02
C PHE A 1 3.50 -11.81 0.17
N PHE A 2 4.34 -12.82 0.33
CA PHE A 2 5.57 -13.00 -0.45
C PHE A 2 5.28 -13.49 -1.88
N LYS A 3 4.53 -12.71 -2.65
CA LYS A 3 4.20 -12.92 -4.05
C LYS A 3 4.07 -11.58 -4.77
N ASP A 4 3.60 -11.55 -6.00
CA ASP A 4 3.27 -10.29 -6.68
C ASP A 4 2.20 -9.53 -5.90
N HIS A 5 2.68 -8.73 -4.95
CA HIS A 5 1.89 -7.96 -3.99
C HIS A 5 2.66 -6.70 -3.57
N SER A 6 1.93 -5.64 -3.24
CA SER A 6 2.52 -4.34 -2.87
C SER A 6 3.55 -4.43 -1.73
N ILE A 7 3.36 -5.31 -0.74
CA ILE A 7 4.31 -5.50 0.36
C ILE A 7 5.71 -5.85 -0.15
N THR A 8 5.82 -6.62 -1.22
CA THR A 8 7.10 -7.02 -1.82
C THR A 8 7.93 -5.82 -2.25
N TYR A 9 7.29 -4.78 -2.80
CA TYR A 9 7.99 -3.57 -3.21
C TYR A 9 8.64 -2.80 -2.05
N PHE A 10 8.13 -3.00 -0.83
CA PHE A 10 8.64 -2.31 0.36
C PHE A 10 9.69 -3.12 1.13
N ILE A 11 9.70 -4.44 1.03
CA ILE A 11 10.65 -5.28 1.77
C ILE A 11 11.89 -5.68 0.95
N LYS A 12 11.78 -5.71 -0.39
CA LYS A 12 12.84 -6.24 -1.28
C LYS A 12 14.22 -5.64 -1.02
N ASN A 13 14.31 -4.31 -0.92
CA ASN A 13 15.58 -3.64 -0.66
C ASN A 13 16.03 -3.82 0.78
N LEU A 14 15.10 -3.75 1.74
CA LEU A 14 15.43 -3.99 3.15
C LEU A 14 16.10 -5.35 3.35
N ILE A 15 15.54 -6.42 2.79
CA ILE A 15 16.14 -7.76 2.93
C ILE A 15 17.53 -7.82 2.29
N LYS A 16 17.73 -7.18 1.11
CA LYS A 16 19.05 -7.08 0.50
C LYS A 16 20.08 -6.36 1.38
N ASP A 17 19.66 -5.25 2.01
CA ASP A 17 20.54 -4.46 2.86
C ASP A 17 20.85 -5.19 4.17
N LEU A 18 19.89 -5.93 4.73
CA LEU A 18 20.10 -6.77 5.91
C LEU A 18 21.15 -7.86 5.71
N LYS A 19 21.29 -8.41 4.50
CA LYS A 19 22.36 -9.36 4.17
C LYS A 19 23.79 -8.81 4.34
N GLN A 20 23.94 -7.49 4.37
CA GLN A 20 25.23 -6.83 4.60
C GLN A 20 25.48 -6.55 6.08
N THR A 21 24.59 -7.00 6.95
CA THR A 21 24.66 -6.81 8.39
C THR A 21 24.93 -8.14 9.10
N LYS A 22 24.95 -8.11 10.42
CA LYS A 22 25.05 -9.32 11.25
C LYS A 22 23.71 -10.04 11.47
N PHE A 23 22.61 -9.52 10.94
CA PHE A 23 21.30 -10.13 11.09
C PHE A 23 21.12 -11.28 10.11
N GLU A 24 20.68 -12.42 10.63
CA GLU A 24 20.18 -13.52 9.83
C GLU A 24 18.71 -13.32 9.54
N THR A 25 18.32 -13.47 8.28
CA THR A 25 16.97 -13.19 7.80
C THR A 25 16.21 -14.48 7.49
N LEU A 26 14.99 -14.60 8.05
CA LEU A 26 14.11 -15.75 7.85
C LEU A 26 12.80 -15.31 7.23
N GLY A 27 12.47 -15.81 6.05
CA GLY A 27 11.16 -15.64 5.43
C GLY A 27 10.19 -16.74 5.87
N ILE A 28 9.09 -16.37 6.54
CA ILE A 28 8.02 -17.30 6.90
C ILE A 28 6.84 -17.07 5.95
N SER A 29 6.65 -17.99 4.99
CA SER A 29 5.61 -17.89 3.98
C SER A 29 4.32 -18.54 4.45
N LEU A 30 3.24 -17.75 4.51
CA LEU A 30 1.87 -18.22 4.72
C LEU A 30 1.20 -18.72 3.44
N LEU A 31 1.89 -18.66 2.29
CA LEU A 31 1.43 -19.22 1.03
C LEU A 31 1.75 -20.72 1.00
N LYS A 32 0.87 -21.49 0.38
CA LYS A 32 1.18 -22.88 0.01
C LYS A 32 2.16 -22.90 -1.16
N ASP A 33 2.95 -23.96 -1.30
CA ASP A 33 3.94 -24.05 -2.38
C ASP A 33 3.33 -23.83 -3.78
N LYS A 34 2.14 -24.38 -4.02
CA LYS A 34 1.40 -24.17 -5.29
C LYS A 34 0.91 -22.74 -5.55
N GLU A 35 0.97 -21.86 -4.56
CA GLU A 35 0.58 -20.45 -4.66
C GLU A 35 1.80 -19.53 -4.88
N HIS A 36 3.01 -20.10 -4.87
CA HIS A 36 4.22 -19.38 -5.16
C HIS A 36 4.23 -18.93 -6.63
N ASP A 37 4.71 -17.73 -6.87
CA ASP A 37 4.92 -17.14 -8.20
C ASP A 37 6.40 -16.75 -8.39
N ASP A 38 6.75 -16.24 -9.57
CA ASP A 38 8.12 -15.81 -9.88
C ASP A 38 8.65 -14.77 -8.88
N THR A 39 7.75 -13.94 -8.32
CA THR A 39 8.12 -12.95 -7.30
C THR A 39 8.46 -13.63 -6.00
N THR A 40 7.73 -14.68 -5.61
CA THR A 40 8.05 -15.50 -4.44
C THR A 40 9.44 -16.10 -4.56
N GLU A 41 9.77 -16.71 -5.70
CA GLU A 41 11.08 -17.35 -5.91
C GLU A 41 12.21 -16.31 -5.88
N LYS A 42 12.01 -15.13 -6.47
CA LYS A 42 12.99 -14.04 -6.40
C LYS A 42 13.19 -13.50 -4.99
N LEU A 43 12.13 -13.45 -4.17
CA LEU A 43 12.24 -13.04 -2.76
C LEU A 43 12.94 -14.10 -1.92
N LYS A 44 12.59 -15.37 -2.10
CA LYS A 44 13.15 -16.50 -1.37
C LYS A 44 14.69 -16.49 -1.39
N ILE A 45 15.29 -16.18 -2.54
CA ILE A 45 16.75 -16.10 -2.71
C ILE A 45 17.38 -14.95 -1.88
N LEU A 46 16.59 -13.93 -1.54
CA LEU A 46 17.07 -12.79 -0.76
C LEU A 46 17.19 -13.10 0.73
N PHE A 47 16.40 -14.03 1.26
CA PHE A 47 16.48 -14.46 2.66
C PHE A 47 17.62 -15.48 2.87
N ASP A 48 18.16 -15.53 4.07
CA ASP A 48 19.14 -16.54 4.45
C ASP A 48 18.45 -17.89 4.67
N ASN A 49 17.26 -17.88 5.26
CA ASN A 49 16.43 -19.05 5.48
C ASN A 49 14.98 -18.81 5.04
N TRP A 50 14.28 -19.89 4.68
CA TRP A 50 12.89 -19.83 4.22
C TRP A 50 12.08 -21.02 4.72
N VAL A 51 10.91 -20.73 5.30
CA VAL A 51 9.99 -21.75 5.81
C VAL A 51 8.60 -21.51 5.25
N VAL A 52 7.96 -22.57 4.76
CA VAL A 52 6.59 -22.55 4.24
C VAL A 52 5.65 -23.16 5.29
N VAL A 53 4.64 -22.40 5.68
CA VAL A 53 3.66 -22.81 6.69
C VAL A 53 2.21 -22.68 6.21
N GLY A 54 2.00 -22.50 4.91
CA GLY A 54 0.67 -22.22 4.33
C GLY A 54 -0.36 -23.31 4.54
N ASP A 55 0.06 -24.57 4.69
CA ASP A 55 -0.81 -25.72 4.95
C ASP A 55 -0.98 -26.07 6.44
N LYS A 56 -0.34 -25.31 7.32
CA LYS A 56 -0.36 -25.55 8.77
C LYS A 56 -1.51 -24.86 9.46
N THR A 57 -1.98 -25.44 10.55
CA THR A 57 -2.91 -24.77 11.47
C THR A 57 -2.21 -23.64 12.22
N ASP A 58 -2.97 -22.74 12.85
CA ASP A 58 -2.41 -21.63 13.64
C ASP A 58 -1.53 -22.14 14.78
N GLN A 59 -1.94 -23.22 15.47
CA GLN A 59 -1.15 -23.81 16.56
C GLN A 59 0.16 -24.41 16.05
N GLU A 60 0.13 -25.13 14.93
CA GLU A 60 1.36 -25.68 14.33
C GLU A 60 2.32 -24.57 13.90
N ILE A 61 1.79 -23.42 13.38
CA ILE A 61 2.63 -22.28 13.02
C ILE A 61 3.30 -21.68 14.26
N VAL A 62 2.55 -21.51 15.35
CA VAL A 62 3.09 -21.03 16.63
C VAL A 62 4.21 -21.95 17.11
N ASP A 63 3.99 -23.26 17.12
CA ASP A 63 4.95 -24.26 17.58
C ASP A 63 6.22 -24.26 16.71
N ILE A 64 6.07 -24.09 15.38
CA ILE A 64 7.19 -23.98 14.44
C ILE A 64 8.01 -22.72 14.75
N ILE A 65 7.35 -21.56 14.87
CA ILE A 65 8.03 -20.29 15.11
C ILE A 65 8.78 -20.31 16.44
N GLN A 66 8.20 -20.85 17.51
CA GLN A 66 8.85 -20.96 18.81
C GLN A 66 10.11 -21.84 18.75
N LYS A 67 10.09 -22.94 17.97
CA LYS A 67 11.25 -23.83 17.80
C LYS A 67 12.38 -23.22 16.97
N LEU A 68 12.08 -22.21 16.17
CA LEU A 68 13.09 -21.52 15.34
C LEU A 68 13.99 -20.58 16.14
N ASN A 69 13.67 -20.29 17.41
CA ASN A 69 14.43 -19.43 18.32
C ASN A 69 14.80 -18.06 17.70
N ILE A 70 13.86 -17.46 17.02
CA ILE A 70 14.05 -16.13 16.42
C ILE A 70 13.97 -15.02 17.48
N ASP A 71 14.75 -13.97 17.31
CA ASP A 71 14.78 -12.84 18.23
C ASP A 71 13.67 -11.82 17.94
N ILE A 72 13.39 -11.58 16.66
CA ILE A 72 12.44 -10.56 16.19
C ILE A 72 11.51 -11.16 15.15
N LEU A 73 10.21 -11.11 15.40
CA LEU A 73 9.16 -11.49 14.46
C LEU A 73 8.42 -10.26 13.97
N ILE A 74 8.34 -10.08 12.65
CA ILE A 74 7.66 -8.93 12.05
C ILE A 74 6.42 -9.43 11.29
N ASP A 75 5.24 -9.00 11.73
CA ASP A 75 4.02 -9.16 10.97
C ASP A 75 3.96 -8.11 9.85
N LEU A 76 3.86 -8.59 8.61
CA LEU A 76 3.75 -7.76 7.41
C LEU A 76 2.32 -7.63 6.89
N GLY A 77 1.37 -8.33 7.49
CA GLY A 77 0.00 -8.43 7.01
C GLY A 77 -1.01 -7.56 7.77
N GLY A 78 -0.92 -7.57 9.09
CA GLY A 78 -1.89 -6.93 9.96
C GLY A 78 -3.29 -7.52 9.81
N LEU A 79 -4.32 -6.68 9.87
CA LEU A 79 -5.74 -7.09 9.86
C LEU A 79 -6.30 -7.38 8.45
N TRP A 80 -5.49 -7.86 7.52
CA TRP A 80 -5.99 -8.31 6.23
C TRP A 80 -6.68 -9.68 6.31
N SER A 81 -7.69 -9.90 5.49
CA SER A 81 -8.47 -11.15 5.47
C SER A 81 -7.62 -12.41 5.21
N ALA A 82 -6.52 -12.28 4.49
CA ALA A 82 -5.58 -13.38 4.21
C ALA A 82 -4.41 -13.45 5.20
N SER A 83 -4.38 -12.60 6.23
CA SER A 83 -3.37 -12.67 7.29
C SER A 83 -3.76 -13.71 8.33
N ARG A 84 -2.77 -14.25 9.00
CA ARG A 84 -2.95 -15.16 10.14
C ARG A 84 -2.66 -14.39 11.44
N ILE A 85 -3.18 -13.16 11.55
CA ILE A 85 -2.85 -12.22 12.65
C ILE A 85 -3.15 -12.82 14.04
N ASN A 86 -4.09 -13.75 14.13
CA ASN A 86 -4.46 -14.40 15.38
C ASN A 86 -3.32 -15.21 16.02
N ILE A 87 -2.31 -15.65 15.26
CA ILE A 87 -1.13 -16.32 15.85
C ILE A 87 -0.38 -15.39 16.81
N PHE A 88 -0.46 -14.07 16.59
CA PHE A 88 0.15 -13.04 17.44
C PHE A 88 -0.63 -12.78 18.74
N ASN A 89 -1.67 -13.56 19.07
CA ASN A 89 -2.19 -13.65 20.44
C ASN A 89 -1.25 -14.44 21.37
N THR A 90 -0.27 -15.13 20.80
CA THR A 90 0.71 -15.94 21.54
C THR A 90 2.10 -15.32 21.41
N ARG A 91 2.84 -15.30 22.51
CA ARG A 91 4.26 -14.91 22.50
C ARG A 91 5.08 -16.03 21.85
N MET A 92 5.65 -15.73 20.68
CA MET A 92 6.42 -16.69 19.90
C MET A 92 7.93 -16.40 19.94
N CYS A 93 8.32 -15.16 20.23
CA CYS A 93 9.72 -14.72 20.32
C CYS A 93 9.84 -13.49 21.25
N PRO A 94 11.06 -13.07 21.62
CA PRO A 94 11.30 -11.94 22.51
C PRO A 94 10.68 -10.62 22.05
N LEU A 95 10.69 -10.34 20.72
CA LEU A 95 10.17 -9.08 20.16
C LEU A 95 9.24 -9.34 18.98
N GLN A 96 7.97 -8.94 19.11
CA GLN A 96 6.96 -9.04 18.07
C GLN A 96 6.52 -7.66 17.59
N ILE A 97 6.58 -7.42 16.29
CA ILE A 97 6.39 -6.10 15.68
C ILE A 97 5.32 -6.20 14.58
N SER A 98 4.43 -5.22 14.50
CA SER A 98 3.56 -5.02 13.34
C SER A 98 4.11 -3.92 12.45
N TRP A 99 4.23 -4.20 11.15
CA TRP A 99 4.76 -3.26 10.17
C TRP A 99 4.14 -3.49 8.79
N LEU A 100 3.89 -2.40 8.08
CA LEU A 100 3.67 -2.28 6.64
C LEU A 100 2.25 -2.60 6.13
N GLY A 101 1.67 -3.78 6.37
CA GLY A 101 0.47 -4.24 5.66
C GLY A 101 -0.82 -3.54 6.07
N PHE A 102 -0.96 -3.23 7.35
CA PHE A 102 -2.10 -2.52 7.91
C PHE A 102 -1.64 -1.44 8.87
N ASN A 103 -1.72 -0.21 8.42
CA ASN A 103 -1.17 0.95 9.12
C ASN A 103 -2.11 1.45 10.23
N ASN A 104 -2.39 0.62 11.21
CA ASN A 104 -3.20 0.95 12.37
C ASN A 104 -2.95 -0.04 13.51
N SER A 105 -3.66 0.12 14.64
CA SER A 105 -3.61 -0.81 15.76
C SER A 105 -4.14 -2.19 15.36
N THR A 106 -3.47 -3.24 15.83
CA THR A 106 -3.95 -4.63 15.71
C THR A 106 -4.86 -5.03 16.88
N GLY A 107 -4.81 -4.30 18.00
CA GLY A 107 -5.50 -4.65 19.25
C GLY A 107 -4.87 -5.83 20.02
N LEU A 108 -3.76 -6.40 19.54
CA LEU A 108 -3.12 -7.58 20.12
C LEU A 108 -2.09 -7.18 21.17
N LYS A 109 -2.17 -7.79 22.35
CA LYS A 109 -1.29 -7.48 23.50
C LYS A 109 0.14 -7.99 23.31
N GLU A 110 0.31 -9.07 22.54
CA GLU A 110 1.61 -9.71 22.31
C GLU A 110 2.38 -9.07 21.14
N ILE A 111 1.86 -7.99 20.55
CA ILE A 111 2.61 -7.13 19.65
C ILE A 111 3.21 -5.98 20.46
N ASP A 112 4.54 -5.92 20.51
CA ASP A 112 5.28 -4.93 21.32
C ASP A 112 5.29 -3.55 20.67
N PHE A 113 5.46 -3.49 19.34
CA PHE A 113 5.56 -2.24 18.62
C PHE A 113 4.82 -2.26 17.29
N ILE A 114 4.29 -1.09 16.93
CA ILE A 114 3.90 -0.75 15.56
C ILE A 114 4.95 0.22 15.02
N LEU A 115 5.49 -0.06 13.82
CA LEU A 115 6.44 0.83 13.17
C LEU A 115 5.70 1.93 12.40
N ALA A 116 5.97 3.16 12.76
CA ALA A 116 5.37 4.37 12.19
C ALA A 116 6.45 5.44 11.94
N ASP A 117 6.07 6.65 11.60
CA ASP A 117 6.96 7.80 11.58
C ASP A 117 6.34 9.04 12.25
N VAL A 118 7.13 10.08 12.37
CA VAL A 118 6.75 11.33 13.02
C VAL A 118 5.59 12.09 12.34
N ASN A 119 5.26 11.74 11.08
CA ASN A 119 4.17 12.35 10.33
C ASN A 119 2.90 11.52 10.41
N THR A 120 3.00 10.18 10.53
CA THR A 120 1.87 9.25 10.46
C THR A 120 1.14 9.08 11.78
N VAL A 121 1.84 9.09 12.93
CA VAL A 121 1.24 8.99 14.27
C VAL A 121 1.72 10.13 15.15
N LYS A 122 0.79 10.91 15.69
CA LYS A 122 1.07 12.10 16.51
C LYS A 122 0.43 11.97 17.90
N GLU A 123 -0.54 12.83 18.21
CA GLU A 123 -1.18 12.91 19.52
C GLU A 123 -2.11 11.72 19.83
N GLU A 124 -2.64 11.08 18.78
CA GLU A 124 -3.50 9.91 18.89
C GLU A 124 -2.77 8.62 19.27
N GLU A 125 -1.47 8.65 19.48
CA GLU A 125 -0.66 7.47 19.88
C GLU A 125 -1.27 6.71 21.06
N LYS A 126 -1.81 7.43 22.03
CA LYS A 126 -2.46 6.87 23.22
C LYS A 126 -3.65 5.93 22.92
N TYR A 127 -4.25 6.01 21.72
CA TYR A 127 -5.39 5.18 21.33
C TYR A 127 -5.01 3.86 20.65
N TYR A 128 -3.71 3.65 20.36
CA TYR A 128 -3.27 2.45 19.64
C TYR A 128 -3.24 1.19 20.51
N GLY A 129 -3.13 1.32 21.83
CA GLY A 129 -3.02 0.20 22.76
C GLY A 129 -1.71 -0.59 22.66
N THR A 130 -0.91 -0.32 21.65
CA THR A 130 0.41 -0.90 21.38
C THR A 130 1.42 0.23 21.27
N LYS A 131 2.65 0.05 21.76
CA LYS A 131 3.70 1.07 21.64
C LYS A 131 4.00 1.40 20.18
N ILE A 132 4.23 2.67 19.91
CA ILE A 132 4.60 3.14 18.56
C ILE A 132 6.10 3.42 18.54
N TYR A 133 6.80 2.78 17.61
CA TYR A 133 8.18 3.16 17.29
C TYR A 133 8.17 4.11 16.10
N LYS A 134 8.57 5.36 16.31
CA LYS A 134 8.52 6.40 15.28
C LYS A 134 9.89 6.60 14.65
N PHE A 135 9.99 6.30 13.37
CA PHE A 135 11.15 6.71 12.58
C PHE A 135 11.17 8.24 12.39
N PRO A 136 12.36 8.86 12.36
CA PRO A 136 12.48 10.30 12.10
C PRO A 136 12.15 10.68 10.66
N LYS A 137 12.24 9.72 9.75
CA LYS A 137 11.86 9.83 8.34
C LYS A 137 10.66 8.93 8.06
N ILE A 138 10.49 8.51 6.82
CA ILE A 138 9.36 7.69 6.39
C ILE A 138 9.37 6.29 7.01
N TRP A 139 8.19 5.75 7.33
CA TRP A 139 8.03 4.42 7.96
C TRP A 139 8.29 3.24 7.02
N ASN A 140 8.36 3.49 5.71
CA ASN A 140 8.54 2.46 4.70
C ASN A 140 9.51 2.91 3.61
N SER A 141 9.92 1.99 2.75
CA SER A 141 10.84 2.27 1.64
C SER A 141 10.42 1.48 0.41
N HIS A 142 9.98 2.17 -0.63
CA HIS A 142 9.61 1.54 -1.90
C HIS A 142 10.87 1.22 -2.73
N CYS A 143 10.97 0.00 -3.28
CA CYS A 143 12.16 -0.43 -4.04
C CYS A 143 12.32 0.26 -5.40
N GLY A 144 11.38 1.10 -5.78
CA GLY A 144 11.33 1.73 -7.10
C GLY A 144 10.59 0.87 -8.12
N ILE A 145 10.46 1.40 -9.33
CA ILE A 145 9.85 0.74 -10.47
C ILE A 145 10.93 0.47 -11.49
N GLU A 146 11.09 -0.78 -11.93
CA GLU A 146 12.15 -1.22 -12.85
C GLU A 146 11.91 -0.74 -14.30
N HIS A 147 11.50 0.50 -14.49
CA HIS A 147 11.28 1.09 -15.81
C HIS A 147 11.91 2.47 -15.92
N LYS A 148 12.50 2.74 -17.09
CA LYS A 148 13.00 4.08 -17.41
C LYS A 148 11.84 5.08 -17.30
N ARG A 149 12.08 6.13 -16.54
CA ARG A 149 11.20 7.30 -16.54
C ARG A 149 11.25 7.93 -17.92
N ASN A 150 10.21 7.79 -18.69
CA ASN A 150 10.03 8.62 -19.86
C ASN A 150 9.40 9.92 -19.37
N PHE A 151 10.15 11.01 -19.42
CA PHE A 151 9.60 12.35 -19.23
C PHE A 151 8.75 12.67 -20.46
N SER A 152 7.47 12.33 -20.40
CA SER A 152 6.52 12.72 -21.43
C SER A 152 6.09 14.16 -21.21
N GLU A 153 5.66 14.80 -22.29
CA GLU A 153 5.01 16.11 -22.21
C GLU A 153 3.80 16.03 -21.26
N ILE A 154 3.60 17.10 -20.49
CA ILE A 154 2.46 17.21 -19.56
C ILE A 154 1.17 16.92 -20.32
N PRO A 155 0.30 15.97 -19.87
CA PRO A 155 -0.91 15.56 -20.59
C PRO A 155 -1.82 16.72 -20.97
N PHE A 156 -1.98 17.69 -20.08
CA PHE A 156 -2.76 18.90 -20.36
C PHE A 156 -2.32 19.64 -21.62
N LYS A 157 -1.01 19.81 -21.84
CA LYS A 157 -0.50 20.49 -23.04
C LYS A 157 -0.82 19.72 -24.31
N LYS A 158 -0.77 18.39 -24.25
CA LYS A 158 -1.04 17.51 -25.39
C LYS A 158 -2.54 17.40 -25.68
N ASN A 159 -3.39 17.32 -24.64
CA ASN A 159 -4.80 16.95 -24.76
C ASN A 159 -5.74 18.16 -24.77
N GLY A 160 -5.28 19.35 -24.36
CA GLY A 160 -6.10 20.56 -24.22
C GLY A 160 -7.13 20.50 -23.09
N HIS A 161 -7.04 19.50 -22.21
CA HIS A 161 -7.88 19.37 -21.01
C HIS A 161 -7.07 18.81 -19.83
N PHE A 162 -7.41 19.25 -18.63
CA PHE A 162 -6.74 18.77 -17.42
C PHE A 162 -7.29 17.41 -17.00
N THR A 163 -6.39 16.46 -16.75
CA THR A 163 -6.76 15.09 -16.39
C THR A 163 -6.36 14.79 -14.96
N PHE A 164 -7.36 14.60 -14.11
CA PHE A 164 -7.20 14.01 -12.79
C PHE A 164 -7.11 12.50 -12.88
N GLY A 165 -6.53 11.86 -11.86
CA GLY A 165 -6.50 10.40 -11.79
C GLY A 165 -6.55 9.87 -10.38
N SER A 166 -7.14 8.69 -10.19
CA SER A 166 -7.04 7.91 -8.97
C SER A 166 -6.93 6.42 -9.32
N LEU A 167 -5.81 5.80 -8.92
CA LEU A 167 -5.56 4.38 -9.13
C LEU A 167 -5.69 3.58 -7.82
N ASN A 168 -6.33 4.18 -6.83
CA ASN A 168 -6.61 3.56 -5.55
C ASN A 168 -7.66 2.43 -5.65
N ASN A 169 -7.61 1.50 -4.71
CA ASN A 169 -8.65 0.48 -4.58
C ASN A 169 -10.02 1.13 -4.36
N PHE A 170 -11.06 0.67 -5.06
CA PHE A 170 -12.44 1.19 -4.95
C PHE A 170 -13.00 1.13 -3.53
N MET A 171 -12.58 0.18 -2.71
CA MET A 171 -12.97 0.11 -1.30
C MET A 171 -12.54 1.34 -0.47
N LYS A 172 -11.64 2.15 -0.99
CA LYS A 172 -11.20 3.41 -0.37
C LYS A 172 -12.00 4.63 -0.87
N ILE A 173 -12.84 4.45 -1.87
CA ILE A 173 -13.63 5.53 -2.47
C ILE A 173 -14.97 5.59 -1.74
N SER A 174 -15.06 6.46 -0.74
CA SER A 174 -16.28 6.74 0.01
C SER A 174 -17.15 7.76 -0.71
N ASP A 175 -18.40 7.93 -0.26
CA ASP A 175 -19.30 8.97 -0.77
C ASP A 175 -18.70 10.37 -0.62
N GLU A 176 -18.00 10.64 0.49
CA GLU A 176 -17.30 11.92 0.69
C GLU A 176 -16.19 12.15 -0.36
N VAL A 177 -15.47 11.10 -0.75
CA VAL A 177 -14.46 11.18 -1.82
C VAL A 177 -15.13 11.50 -3.15
N LEU A 178 -16.25 10.83 -3.46
CA LEU A 178 -17.02 11.08 -4.68
C LEU A 178 -17.58 12.50 -4.72
N ASP A 179 -18.08 13.00 -3.59
CA ASP A 179 -18.59 14.38 -3.47
C ASP A 179 -17.50 15.41 -3.78
N VAL A 180 -16.30 15.20 -3.26
CA VAL A 180 -15.16 16.09 -3.54
C VAL A 180 -14.77 16.02 -5.01
N TRP A 181 -14.69 14.82 -5.60
CA TRP A 181 -14.33 14.67 -7.01
C TRP A 181 -15.37 15.27 -7.96
N VAL A 182 -16.67 15.09 -7.68
CA VAL A 182 -17.76 15.76 -8.41
C VAL A 182 -17.59 17.27 -8.35
N ASN A 183 -17.35 17.83 -7.16
CA ASN A 183 -17.17 19.26 -6.98
C ASN A 183 -15.93 19.80 -7.72
N ILE A 184 -14.84 19.06 -7.77
CA ILE A 184 -13.64 19.40 -8.55
C ILE A 184 -13.99 19.49 -10.04
N LEU A 185 -14.65 18.48 -10.60
CA LEU A 185 -15.00 18.45 -12.02
C LEU A 185 -16.02 19.53 -12.40
N LYS A 186 -16.94 19.88 -11.50
CA LYS A 186 -17.88 20.99 -11.72
C LYS A 186 -17.19 22.36 -11.74
N LYS A 187 -16.18 22.55 -10.88
CA LYS A 187 -15.46 23.82 -10.76
C LYS A 187 -14.40 24.00 -11.84
N ILE A 188 -13.77 22.94 -12.28
CA ILE A 188 -12.72 22.98 -13.29
C ILE A 188 -13.29 22.49 -14.62
N GLN A 189 -13.82 23.43 -15.39
CA GLN A 189 -14.42 23.13 -16.69
C GLN A 189 -13.42 22.45 -17.62
N ASN A 190 -13.93 21.58 -18.49
CA ASN A 190 -13.13 20.80 -19.45
C ASN A 190 -12.05 19.94 -18.76
N SER A 191 -12.31 19.45 -17.54
CA SER A 191 -11.45 18.49 -16.88
C SER A 191 -12.02 17.08 -17.00
N LYS A 192 -11.13 16.08 -16.87
CA LYS A 192 -11.45 14.64 -16.90
C LYS A 192 -10.94 13.97 -15.64
N LEU A 193 -11.55 12.85 -15.27
CA LEU A 193 -11.09 12.00 -14.18
C LEU A 193 -10.92 10.55 -14.66
N ILE A 194 -9.71 10.04 -14.58
CA ILE A 194 -9.41 8.62 -14.82
C ILE A 194 -9.45 7.90 -13.47
N ILE A 195 -10.30 6.88 -13.37
CA ILE A 195 -10.38 6.01 -12.19
C ILE A 195 -9.98 4.61 -12.64
N LYS A 196 -9.03 3.99 -11.93
CA LYS A 196 -8.64 2.61 -12.20
C LYS A 196 -8.70 1.80 -10.92
N SER A 197 -9.40 0.68 -10.97
CA SER A 197 -9.51 -0.20 -9.82
C SER A 197 -9.31 -1.66 -10.15
N SER A 198 -9.01 -2.40 -9.11
CA SER A 198 -8.86 -3.85 -9.15
C SER A 198 -10.15 -4.63 -8.93
N LEU A 199 -11.26 -4.00 -8.55
CA LEU A 199 -12.53 -4.64 -8.21
C LEU A 199 -13.67 -4.09 -9.06
N TYR A 200 -14.40 -4.98 -9.73
CA TYR A 200 -15.56 -4.61 -10.58
C TYR A 200 -16.81 -4.23 -9.80
N VAL A 201 -16.89 -4.60 -8.52
CA VAL A 201 -18.13 -4.59 -7.73
C VAL A 201 -18.69 -3.19 -7.47
N CYS A 202 -17.89 -2.14 -7.60
CA CYS A 202 -18.29 -0.77 -7.26
C CYS A 202 -18.36 0.18 -8.46
N GLU A 203 -18.14 -0.29 -9.69
CA GLU A 203 -18.14 0.56 -10.88
C GLU A 203 -19.50 1.23 -11.07
N ASP A 204 -20.61 0.48 -10.93
CA ASP A 204 -21.97 0.97 -11.12
C ASP A 204 -22.32 2.09 -10.13
N VAL A 205 -21.84 2.04 -8.90
CA VAL A 205 -22.07 3.08 -7.88
C VAL A 205 -21.41 4.38 -8.33
N ILE A 206 -20.18 4.31 -8.81
CA ILE A 206 -19.46 5.47 -9.30
C ILE A 206 -20.12 6.04 -10.55
N ILE A 207 -20.45 5.19 -11.53
CA ILE A 207 -21.13 5.60 -12.77
C ILE A 207 -22.42 6.34 -12.44
N LYS A 208 -23.32 5.73 -11.65
CA LYS A 208 -24.60 6.34 -11.25
C LYS A 208 -24.42 7.68 -10.54
N ARG A 209 -23.36 7.79 -9.69
CA ARG A 209 -23.07 9.05 -9.01
C ARG A 209 -22.74 10.16 -9.99
N PHE A 210 -21.86 9.91 -10.96
CA PHE A 210 -21.47 10.92 -11.96
C PHE A 210 -22.56 11.18 -13.02
N GLU A 211 -23.36 10.17 -13.37
CA GLU A 211 -24.56 10.35 -14.23
C GLU A 211 -25.56 11.31 -13.61
N LYS A 212 -25.89 11.09 -12.32
CA LYS A 212 -26.81 11.97 -11.57
C LYS A 212 -26.38 13.44 -11.59
N GLU A 213 -25.06 13.65 -11.62
CA GLU A 213 -24.47 15.00 -11.60
C GLU A 213 -24.21 15.58 -13.01
N GLY A 214 -24.58 14.85 -14.08
CA GLY A 214 -24.35 15.24 -15.47
C GLY A 214 -22.89 15.18 -15.92
N LEU A 215 -22.04 14.41 -15.20
CA LEU A 215 -20.58 14.35 -15.39
C LEU A 215 -20.09 13.03 -15.98
N ILE A 216 -20.97 12.17 -16.50
CA ILE A 216 -20.58 10.86 -17.03
C ILE A 216 -19.52 10.96 -18.13
N ASN A 217 -19.60 11.98 -18.98
CA ASN A 217 -18.62 12.22 -20.04
C ASN A 217 -17.28 12.78 -19.53
N SER A 218 -17.20 13.15 -18.24
CA SER A 218 -16.00 13.66 -17.61
C SER A 218 -15.20 12.58 -16.88
N ILE A 219 -15.72 11.36 -16.80
CA ILE A 219 -15.01 10.25 -16.15
C ILE A 219 -14.65 9.16 -17.15
N LYS A 220 -13.57 8.44 -16.84
CA LYS A 220 -13.16 7.23 -17.52
C LYS A 220 -12.73 6.19 -16.49
N ILE A 221 -13.48 5.10 -16.40
CA ILE A 221 -13.13 3.96 -15.55
C ILE A 221 -12.31 2.98 -16.37
N LEU A 222 -11.10 2.68 -15.92
CA LEU A 222 -10.22 1.71 -16.53
C LEU A 222 -10.31 0.38 -15.79
N LYS A 223 -10.45 -0.69 -16.54
CA LYS A 223 -10.45 -2.06 -16.00
C LYS A 223 -9.09 -2.41 -15.40
N LYS A 224 -9.10 -3.34 -14.45
CA LYS A 224 -7.89 -3.93 -13.90
C LYS A 224 -7.02 -4.48 -15.02
N THR A 225 -5.73 -4.15 -15.01
CA THR A 225 -4.75 -4.88 -15.81
C THR A 225 -4.50 -6.26 -15.20
N LEU A 226 -4.21 -7.23 -16.04
CA LEU A 226 -3.77 -8.55 -15.58
C LEU A 226 -2.49 -8.41 -14.72
N ARG A 227 -2.30 -9.29 -13.75
CA ARG A 227 -1.14 -9.25 -12.83
C ARG A 227 0.20 -9.20 -13.57
N ASN A 228 0.27 -9.82 -14.74
CA ASN A 228 1.51 -9.89 -15.55
C ASN A 228 1.76 -8.62 -16.37
N ASP A 229 0.88 -7.62 -16.29
CA ASP A 229 0.97 -6.39 -17.07
C ASP A 229 1.06 -5.15 -16.18
N TYR A 230 2.03 -5.18 -15.26
CA TYR A 230 2.32 -4.05 -14.38
C TYR A 230 2.71 -2.79 -15.17
N LEU A 231 3.33 -2.95 -16.34
CA LEU A 231 3.67 -1.83 -17.23
C LEU A 231 2.44 -1.06 -17.69
N SER A 232 1.41 -1.76 -18.16
CA SER A 232 0.15 -1.12 -18.55
C SER A 232 -0.52 -0.41 -17.37
N HIS A 233 -0.31 -0.90 -16.13
CA HIS A 233 -0.76 -0.19 -14.95
C HIS A 233 0.00 1.13 -14.78
N ILE A 234 1.32 1.09 -14.79
CA ILE A 234 2.17 2.26 -14.58
C ILE A 234 2.02 3.29 -15.70
N ASN A 235 1.82 2.85 -16.94
CA ASN A 235 1.62 3.76 -18.08
C ASN A 235 0.29 4.54 -18.05
N VAL A 236 -0.64 4.19 -17.16
CA VAL A 236 -1.84 5.01 -16.93
C VAL A 236 -1.47 6.39 -16.38
N TYR A 237 -0.46 6.46 -15.53
CA TYR A 237 0.02 7.73 -14.96
C TYR A 237 0.49 8.74 -16.02
N ASP A 238 0.95 8.27 -17.19
CA ASP A 238 1.36 9.13 -18.31
C ASP A 238 0.19 9.93 -18.94
N LYS A 239 -1.04 9.64 -18.53
CA LYS A 239 -2.27 10.31 -19.00
C LYS A 239 -2.84 11.26 -17.95
N ILE A 240 -2.19 11.41 -16.80
CA ILE A 240 -2.70 12.09 -15.61
C ILE A 240 -1.82 13.29 -15.30
N ASP A 241 -2.43 14.46 -15.11
CA ASP A 241 -1.76 15.70 -14.70
C ASP A 241 -1.63 15.80 -13.18
N LEU A 242 -2.63 15.31 -12.42
CA LEU A 242 -2.66 15.33 -10.96
C LEU A 242 -3.42 14.12 -10.43
N CYS A 243 -2.80 13.36 -9.54
CA CYS A 243 -3.48 12.29 -8.82
C CYS A 243 -4.29 12.83 -7.64
N LEU A 244 -5.54 12.36 -7.53
CA LEU A 244 -6.41 12.58 -6.38
C LEU A 244 -6.34 11.36 -5.46
N ASP A 245 -5.81 11.56 -4.27
CA ASP A 245 -5.76 10.51 -3.26
C ASP A 245 -7.13 10.28 -2.62
N THR A 246 -7.32 9.12 -2.04
CA THR A 246 -8.51 8.75 -1.26
C THR A 246 -8.37 9.15 0.20
N PHE A 247 -9.49 9.36 0.88
CA PHE A 247 -9.55 9.64 2.31
C PHE A 247 -10.82 9.04 2.92
N PRO A 248 -10.86 8.73 4.21
CA PRO A 248 -9.78 8.86 5.20
C PRO A 248 -8.65 7.83 5.05
N PHE A 249 -8.74 6.87 4.13
CA PHE A 249 -7.70 5.88 3.89
C PHE A 249 -6.89 6.26 2.66
N ASN A 250 -5.69 6.80 2.89
CA ASN A 250 -4.80 7.24 1.81
C ASN A 250 -4.20 6.09 0.99
N GLY A 251 -3.77 6.42 -0.22
CA GLY A 251 -2.86 5.59 -1.01
C GLY A 251 -1.46 5.54 -0.38
N VAL A 252 -0.79 4.42 -0.59
CA VAL A 252 0.64 4.25 -0.26
C VAL A 252 1.38 3.87 -1.53
N THR A 253 1.21 2.66 -2.03
CA THR A 253 1.84 2.19 -3.27
C THR A 253 1.50 3.12 -4.43
N THR A 254 0.23 3.48 -4.60
CA THR A 254 -0.24 4.37 -5.67
C THR A 254 0.34 5.78 -5.56
N THR A 255 0.64 6.28 -4.37
CA THR A 255 1.31 7.56 -4.18
C THR A 255 2.78 7.47 -4.62
N PHE A 256 3.49 6.40 -4.24
CA PHE A 256 4.85 6.16 -4.73
C PHE A 256 4.91 6.00 -6.24
N GLU A 257 3.97 5.26 -6.84
CA GLU A 257 3.88 5.08 -8.29
C GLU A 257 3.65 6.41 -9.01
N ALA A 258 2.73 7.23 -8.53
CA ALA A 258 2.48 8.56 -9.10
C ALA A 258 3.73 9.43 -9.06
N LEU A 259 4.37 9.55 -7.89
CA LEU A 259 5.61 10.33 -7.73
C LEU A 259 6.75 9.77 -8.59
N TRP A 260 6.86 8.45 -8.70
CA TRP A 260 7.85 7.81 -9.59
C TRP A 260 7.64 8.18 -11.05
N LYS A 261 6.39 8.35 -11.47
CA LYS A 261 6.01 8.81 -12.82
C LYS A 261 6.00 10.35 -12.96
N ASN A 262 6.48 11.08 -11.94
CA ASN A 262 6.46 12.55 -11.86
C ASN A 262 5.06 13.16 -11.93
N VAL A 263 4.05 12.43 -11.50
CA VAL A 263 2.68 12.93 -11.37
C VAL A 263 2.49 13.41 -9.92
N PRO A 264 2.18 14.69 -9.70
CA PRO A 264 1.90 15.20 -8.36
C PRO A 264 0.65 14.53 -7.77
N VAL A 265 0.59 14.48 -6.44
CA VAL A 265 -0.52 13.86 -5.70
C VAL A 265 -1.13 14.89 -4.76
N LEU A 266 -2.44 15.09 -4.84
CA LEU A 266 -3.21 15.86 -3.87
C LEU A 266 -3.80 14.89 -2.85
N THR A 267 -3.36 14.99 -1.60
CA THR A 267 -3.84 14.15 -0.49
C THR A 267 -4.51 14.99 0.59
N LYS A 268 -5.47 14.38 1.30
CA LYS A 268 -6.12 14.97 2.48
C LYS A 268 -5.65 14.22 3.72
N LYS A 269 -4.95 14.91 4.63
CA LYS A 269 -4.55 14.34 5.92
C LYS A 269 -5.75 14.20 6.85
N GLY A 270 -5.76 13.15 7.64
CA GLY A 270 -6.75 12.90 8.69
C GLY A 270 -6.11 12.77 10.07
N TYR A 271 -6.73 11.97 10.92
CA TYR A 271 -6.41 11.89 12.36
C TYR A 271 -5.59 10.66 12.77
N ASN A 272 -5.50 9.62 11.94
CA ASN A 272 -4.80 8.37 12.26
C ASN A 272 -3.77 8.00 11.19
N PHE A 273 -3.02 6.94 11.43
CA PHE A 273 -1.95 6.47 10.56
C PHE A 273 -2.41 6.33 9.10
N ASN A 274 -3.46 5.54 8.84
CA ASN A 274 -3.97 5.31 7.48
C ASN A 274 -4.32 6.60 6.72
N SER A 275 -4.76 7.62 7.45
CA SER A 275 -5.19 8.91 6.88
C SER A 275 -4.07 9.95 6.81
N ARG A 276 -2.84 9.57 7.17
CA ARG A 276 -1.63 10.41 7.10
C ARG A 276 -0.51 9.80 6.27
N CYS A 277 -0.76 8.66 5.64
CA CYS A 277 0.24 8.04 4.77
C CYS A 277 0.67 8.97 3.64
N GLY A 278 -0.30 9.64 2.99
CA GLY A 278 -0.02 10.62 1.94
C GLY A 278 0.79 11.83 2.47
N GLU A 279 0.40 12.38 3.64
CA GLU A 279 1.18 13.46 4.30
C GLU A 279 2.64 13.06 4.52
N SER A 280 2.88 11.86 5.05
CA SER A 280 4.24 11.41 5.31
C SER A 280 5.05 11.22 4.04
N ILE A 281 4.49 10.58 3.01
CA ILE A 281 5.19 10.34 1.75
C ILE A 281 5.58 11.68 1.09
N LEU A 282 4.63 12.62 0.99
CA LEU A 282 4.89 13.91 0.35
C LEU A 282 5.92 14.73 1.11
N LYS A 283 5.82 14.85 2.44
CA LYS A 283 6.81 15.56 3.26
C LYS A 283 8.21 14.97 3.15
N ASN A 284 8.34 13.65 3.10
CA ASN A 284 9.64 13.00 2.92
C ASN A 284 10.18 13.13 1.49
N ALA A 285 9.32 13.46 0.53
CA ALA A 285 9.71 13.82 -0.84
C ALA A 285 9.97 15.34 -1.00
N ASN A 286 9.90 16.13 0.07
CA ASN A 286 10.00 17.61 0.08
C ASN A 286 8.93 18.29 -0.78
N LEU A 287 7.71 17.79 -0.74
CA LEU A 287 6.52 18.30 -1.43
C LEU A 287 5.45 18.79 -0.45
#